data_b6d4ecdd76ecaac4a775532eeaecb2c4
#
_entry.id   b6d4ecdd76ecaac4a775532eeaecb2c4
#
_cell.length_a   1.000
_cell.length_b   1.000
_cell.length_c   1.000
_cell.angle_alpha   90.00
_cell.angle_beta   90.00
_cell.angle_gamma   90.00
#
_symmetry.space_group_name_H-M   'P 1'
#
loop_
_entity.id
_entity.type
_entity.pdbx_description
1 polymer ?
#
loop_
_entity_poly.entity_id
_entity_poly.type
_entity_poly.pdbx_seq_one_letter_code
_entity_poly.pdbx_strand_id
1 'polypeptide(L)'
;MNKKGMDLATGAAPQPGEKVILVLHGGAYIRLSAHPSDPTAEIARGLLKSVDSVRRVLSVEYRLSSHKPFQVANPFPAALLDALAGYIYLVHEVGFAPSDIIIDGDSAGGNLALALTRYLTEYHDTPRLPDAPGALLLLSPWVDLGRSHSKLPNGSAVTCRSSDYLPSESGFAYPVVAFIGPHGPEAAETNPYISPASLNPGLVIDFKNFPRTFIVSADAEMLLDQIRTLRDKMFKDLGEGNGLSNGEGKVRYFEAPDAIHDFLIFPWHQPEAKNTLLAISEWIDADE
;
A
#
# COMPACT_ATOMS: atom_id res chain seq x y z
N MET A 1 -12.32 -3.22 11.82
CA MET A 1 -12.01 -3.93 13.10
C MET A 1 -11.68 -2.91 14.18
N ASN A 2 -12.03 -3.19 15.43
CA ASN A 2 -11.71 -2.32 16.58
C ASN A 2 -10.53 -2.88 17.38
N LYS A 3 -9.79 -1.98 18.06
CA LYS A 3 -8.73 -2.36 19.02
C LYS A 3 -9.35 -3.24 20.13
N LYS A 4 -8.61 -4.24 20.57
CA LYS A 4 -9.10 -5.21 21.59
C LYS A 4 -9.57 -4.49 22.85
N GLY A 5 -10.77 -4.82 23.31
CA GLY A 5 -11.39 -4.20 24.50
C GLY A 5 -12.15 -2.90 24.22
N MET A 6 -12.21 -2.43 22.97
CA MET A 6 -13.04 -1.30 22.56
C MET A 6 -14.29 -1.80 21.82
N ASP A 7 -15.45 -1.30 22.23
CA ASP A 7 -16.73 -1.55 21.55
C ASP A 7 -17.19 -0.25 20.88
N LEU A 8 -16.60 0.02 19.71
CA LEU A 8 -16.94 1.20 18.91
C LEU A 8 -18.00 0.79 17.88
N ALA A 9 -19.11 1.47 17.88
CA ALA A 9 -20.15 1.29 16.88
C ALA A 9 -19.61 1.65 15.48
N THR A 10 -20.07 0.93 14.45
CA THR A 10 -19.75 1.26 13.07
C THR A 10 -20.22 2.69 12.76
N GLY A 11 -19.34 3.51 12.18
CA GLY A 11 -19.65 4.90 11.85
C GLY A 11 -19.64 5.87 13.06
N ALA A 12 -19.23 5.41 14.26
CA ALA A 12 -19.07 6.33 15.40
C ALA A 12 -18.06 7.44 15.08
N ALA A 13 -18.36 8.68 15.47
CA ALA A 13 -17.46 9.81 15.26
C ALA A 13 -16.09 9.58 15.93
N PRO A 14 -15.00 10.15 15.37
CA PRO A 14 -13.66 10.01 15.96
C PRO A 14 -13.56 10.71 17.31
N GLN A 15 -12.72 10.19 18.18
CA GLN A 15 -12.35 10.81 19.44
C GLN A 15 -11.15 11.74 19.24
N PRO A 16 -10.93 12.74 20.11
CA PRO A 16 -9.73 13.58 20.05
C PRO A 16 -8.45 12.73 20.04
N GLY A 17 -7.53 13.04 19.12
CA GLY A 17 -6.27 12.31 18.93
C GLY A 17 -6.43 10.91 18.31
N GLU A 18 -7.62 10.50 17.89
CA GLU A 18 -7.83 9.19 17.25
C GLU A 18 -7.40 9.23 15.80
N LYS A 19 -6.45 8.36 15.42
CA LYS A 19 -6.11 8.06 14.04
C LYS A 19 -6.83 6.80 13.57
N VAL A 20 -7.12 6.71 12.27
CA VAL A 20 -7.70 5.53 11.62
C VAL A 20 -6.83 5.05 10.48
N ILE A 21 -6.74 3.73 10.32
CA ILE A 21 -6.06 3.15 9.16
C ILE A 21 -7.11 2.63 8.18
N LEU A 22 -7.02 3.12 6.93
CA LEU A 22 -7.72 2.56 5.78
C LEU A 22 -6.82 1.47 5.18
N VAL A 23 -7.24 0.21 5.30
CA VAL A 23 -6.46 -0.96 4.88
C VAL A 23 -6.92 -1.44 3.51
N LEU A 24 -5.97 -1.57 2.58
CA LEU A 24 -6.14 -2.08 1.24
C LEU A 24 -5.33 -3.38 1.13
N HIS A 25 -6.02 -4.53 1.07
CA HIS A 25 -5.37 -5.84 1.13
C HIS A 25 -4.59 -6.18 -0.15
N GLY A 26 -3.57 -7.05 -0.01
CA GLY A 26 -2.84 -7.63 -1.12
C GLY A 26 -3.64 -8.66 -1.93
N GLY A 27 -2.92 -9.50 -2.70
CA GLY A 27 -3.53 -10.57 -3.49
C GLY A 27 -3.56 -10.32 -4.99
N ALA A 28 -2.62 -9.47 -5.48
CA ALA A 28 -2.39 -9.22 -6.91
C ALA A 28 -3.66 -8.77 -7.67
N TYR A 29 -4.60 -8.10 -7.00
CA TYR A 29 -5.90 -7.65 -7.52
C TYR A 29 -6.88 -8.76 -7.95
N ILE A 30 -6.56 -10.03 -7.76
CA ILE A 30 -7.36 -11.16 -8.26
C ILE A 30 -7.81 -12.14 -7.17
N ARG A 31 -7.36 -11.94 -5.93
CA ARG A 31 -7.61 -12.83 -4.78
C ARG A 31 -7.49 -12.11 -3.46
N LEU A 32 -7.78 -12.84 -2.37
CA LEU A 32 -7.85 -12.34 -1.01
C LEU A 32 -9.04 -11.39 -0.80
N SER A 33 -9.19 -10.86 0.40
CA SER A 33 -10.36 -10.06 0.79
C SER A 33 -10.09 -9.22 2.04
N ALA A 34 -10.99 -8.26 2.30
CA ALA A 34 -11.01 -7.50 3.55
C ALA A 34 -11.63 -8.28 4.74
N HIS A 35 -11.99 -9.55 4.54
CA HIS A 35 -12.65 -10.34 5.58
C HIS A 35 -11.70 -10.59 6.77
N PRO A 36 -12.17 -10.52 8.02
CA PRO A 36 -11.30 -10.70 9.20
C PRO A 36 -10.59 -12.06 9.30
N SER A 37 -11.05 -13.09 8.59
CA SER A 37 -10.36 -14.40 8.54
C SER A 37 -9.34 -14.52 7.41
N ASP A 38 -9.19 -13.48 6.59
CA ASP A 38 -8.18 -13.45 5.54
C ASP A 38 -6.77 -13.36 6.15
N PRO A 39 -5.75 -14.01 5.56
CA PRO A 39 -4.38 -13.91 6.07
C PRO A 39 -3.86 -12.47 6.20
N THR A 40 -4.20 -11.57 5.26
CA THR A 40 -3.76 -10.16 5.31
C THR A 40 -4.37 -9.39 6.48
N ALA A 41 -5.47 -9.86 7.07
CA ALA A 41 -6.03 -9.28 8.29
C ALA A 41 -5.09 -9.35 9.51
N GLU A 42 -4.02 -10.19 9.48
CA GLU A 42 -2.98 -10.20 10.53
C GLU A 42 -2.22 -8.87 10.57
N ILE A 43 -2.00 -8.21 9.43
CA ILE A 43 -1.40 -6.89 9.36
C ILE A 43 -2.24 -5.89 10.17
N ALA A 44 -3.54 -5.80 9.86
CA ALA A 44 -4.45 -4.92 10.57
C ALA A 44 -4.53 -5.22 12.08
N ARG A 45 -4.49 -6.49 12.48
CA ARG A 45 -4.43 -6.89 13.89
C ARG A 45 -3.11 -6.48 14.56
N GLY A 46 -1.99 -6.63 13.85
CA GLY A 46 -0.67 -6.20 14.30
C GLY A 46 -0.63 -4.68 14.54
N LEU A 47 -1.10 -3.90 13.57
CA LEU A 47 -1.17 -2.44 13.68
C LEU A 47 -2.08 -1.99 14.81
N LEU A 48 -3.30 -2.53 14.92
CA LEU A 48 -4.23 -2.24 16.04
C LEU A 48 -3.65 -2.56 17.41
N LYS A 49 -2.78 -3.57 17.50
CA LYS A 49 -2.14 -3.96 18.76
C LYS A 49 -0.98 -3.04 19.12
N SER A 50 -0.22 -2.58 18.13
CA SER A 50 1.08 -1.91 18.33
C SER A 50 0.97 -0.39 18.34
N VAL A 51 0.04 0.20 17.57
CA VAL A 51 -0.10 1.66 17.43
C VAL A 51 -1.12 2.18 18.44
N ASP A 52 -0.70 3.11 19.31
CA ASP A 52 -1.55 3.56 20.41
C ASP A 52 -2.66 4.54 19.97
N SER A 53 -2.35 5.47 19.07
CA SER A 53 -3.31 6.43 18.50
C SER A 53 -4.39 5.79 17.64
N VAL A 54 -4.19 4.56 17.12
CA VAL A 54 -5.14 3.84 16.27
C VAL A 54 -6.07 2.97 17.10
N ARG A 55 -7.38 3.28 17.06
CA ARG A 55 -8.42 2.53 17.80
C ARG A 55 -9.22 1.58 16.92
N ARG A 56 -9.28 1.85 15.62
CA ARG A 56 -9.99 1.03 14.62
C ARG A 56 -9.34 1.12 13.26
N VAL A 57 -9.63 0.12 12.44
CA VAL A 57 -9.27 0.09 11.02
C VAL A 57 -10.51 -0.09 10.16
N LEU A 58 -10.49 0.48 8.96
CA LEU A 58 -11.46 0.19 7.89
C LEU A 58 -10.74 -0.58 6.80
N SER A 59 -11.06 -1.87 6.64
CA SER A 59 -10.57 -2.67 5.51
C SER A 59 -11.57 -2.59 4.36
N VAL A 60 -11.10 -2.26 3.17
CA VAL A 60 -11.95 -2.11 1.99
C VAL A 60 -12.03 -3.42 1.22
N GLU A 61 -13.23 -3.95 1.05
CA GLU A 61 -13.51 -5.06 0.14
C GLU A 61 -13.64 -4.51 -1.29
N TYR A 62 -12.51 -4.29 -1.96
CA TYR A 62 -12.51 -3.77 -3.32
C TYR A 62 -12.76 -4.89 -4.35
N ARG A 63 -13.35 -4.54 -5.49
CA ARG A 63 -13.66 -5.47 -6.58
C ARG A 63 -12.38 -6.06 -7.17
N LEU A 64 -12.31 -7.39 -7.16
CA LEU A 64 -11.21 -8.13 -7.75
C LEU A 64 -11.36 -8.19 -9.28
N SER A 65 -10.23 -8.11 -9.95
CA SER A 65 -10.13 -8.20 -11.41
C SER A 65 -10.14 -9.65 -11.89
N SER A 66 -10.71 -9.91 -13.03
CA SER A 66 -10.64 -11.21 -13.69
C SER A 66 -10.56 -11.11 -15.20
N HIS A 67 -9.96 -12.13 -15.84
CA HIS A 67 -9.78 -12.24 -17.28
C HIS A 67 -9.97 -13.70 -17.73
N LYS A 68 -9.98 -13.94 -19.02
CA LYS A 68 -10.05 -15.32 -19.55
C LYS A 68 -9.01 -16.22 -18.90
N PRO A 69 -9.35 -17.49 -18.56
CA PRO A 69 -10.55 -18.24 -18.96
C PRO A 69 -11.81 -17.93 -18.16
N PHE A 70 -11.76 -17.07 -17.14
CA PHE A 70 -12.91 -16.65 -16.37
C PHE A 70 -13.69 -15.51 -17.06
N GLN A 71 -14.79 -15.11 -16.47
CA GLN A 71 -15.52 -13.90 -16.91
C GLN A 71 -14.60 -12.67 -16.72
N VAL A 72 -14.48 -11.87 -17.77
CA VAL A 72 -13.73 -10.61 -17.70
C VAL A 72 -14.51 -9.60 -16.84
N ALA A 73 -13.90 -9.11 -15.77
CA ALA A 73 -14.55 -8.17 -14.85
C ALA A 73 -13.54 -7.26 -14.13
N ASN A 74 -14.01 -6.10 -13.75
CA ASN A 74 -13.40 -5.14 -12.84
C ASN A 74 -11.92 -4.80 -13.13
N PRO A 75 -11.51 -4.52 -14.37
CA PRO A 75 -10.16 -4.05 -14.61
C PRO A 75 -9.94 -2.67 -13.96
N PHE A 76 -8.71 -2.19 -13.96
CA PHE A 76 -8.39 -0.81 -13.57
C PHE A 76 -9.33 0.18 -14.31
N PRO A 77 -9.93 1.16 -13.60
CA PRO A 77 -9.67 1.59 -12.22
C PRO A 77 -10.68 1.08 -11.17
N ALA A 78 -11.33 -0.09 -11.36
CA ALA A 78 -12.42 -0.53 -10.48
C ALA A 78 -12.04 -0.55 -9.00
N ALA A 79 -10.89 -1.16 -8.63
CA ALA A 79 -10.40 -1.20 -7.25
C ALA A 79 -10.10 0.21 -6.71
N LEU A 80 -9.57 1.12 -7.54
CA LEU A 80 -9.31 2.51 -7.14
C LEU A 80 -10.59 3.26 -6.78
N LEU A 81 -11.67 3.05 -7.53
CA LEU A 81 -12.97 3.66 -7.23
C LEU A 81 -13.55 3.15 -5.90
N ASP A 82 -13.36 1.86 -5.59
CA ASP A 82 -13.82 1.27 -4.33
C ASP A 82 -12.97 1.76 -3.14
N ALA A 83 -11.65 1.88 -3.32
CA ALA A 83 -10.76 2.46 -2.31
C ALA A 83 -11.09 3.94 -2.04
N LEU A 84 -11.36 4.71 -3.09
CA LEU A 84 -11.81 6.11 -2.98
C LEU A 84 -13.13 6.22 -2.23
N ALA A 85 -14.09 5.33 -2.50
CA ALA A 85 -15.36 5.31 -1.77
C ALA A 85 -15.15 5.05 -0.27
N GLY A 86 -14.23 4.13 0.10
CA GLY A 86 -13.85 3.87 1.49
C GLY A 86 -13.22 5.09 2.16
N TYR A 87 -12.36 5.81 1.44
CA TYR A 87 -11.74 7.04 1.94
C TYR A 87 -12.77 8.17 2.15
N ILE A 88 -13.63 8.40 1.15
CA ILE A 88 -14.73 9.39 1.23
C ILE A 88 -15.66 9.07 2.40
N TYR A 89 -15.99 7.81 2.63
CA TYR A 89 -16.79 7.37 3.78
C TYR A 89 -16.15 7.76 5.11
N LEU A 90 -14.84 7.54 5.29
CA LEU A 90 -14.14 7.94 6.50
C LEU A 90 -14.20 9.44 6.76
N VAL A 91 -14.06 10.25 5.71
CA VAL A 91 -14.05 11.71 5.85
C VAL A 91 -15.45 12.28 6.00
N HIS A 92 -16.37 11.95 5.10
CA HIS A 92 -17.68 12.63 5.04
C HIS A 92 -18.76 12.00 5.92
N GLU A 93 -18.72 10.67 6.12
CA GLU A 93 -19.76 9.98 6.89
C GLU A 93 -19.32 9.73 8.35
N VAL A 94 -18.06 9.30 8.55
CA VAL A 94 -17.52 9.04 9.90
C VAL A 94 -17.00 10.31 10.56
N GLY A 95 -16.42 11.24 9.77
CA GLY A 95 -15.98 12.55 10.21
C GLY A 95 -14.51 12.62 10.63
N PHE A 96 -13.64 11.71 10.14
CA PHE A 96 -12.19 11.84 10.32
C PHE A 96 -11.64 13.01 9.49
N ALA A 97 -10.77 13.81 10.08
CA ALA A 97 -9.97 14.73 9.30
C ALA A 97 -9.01 13.92 8.40
N PRO A 98 -8.76 14.35 7.14
CA PRO A 98 -7.77 13.70 6.27
C PRO A 98 -6.40 13.51 6.94
N SER A 99 -5.96 14.46 7.77
CA SER A 99 -4.71 14.39 8.56
C SER A 99 -4.63 13.20 9.52
N ASP A 100 -5.78 12.70 9.98
CA ASP A 100 -5.88 11.61 10.95
C ASP A 100 -6.09 10.25 10.26
N ILE A 101 -6.11 10.22 8.93
CA ILE A 101 -6.25 9.00 8.14
C ILE A 101 -4.88 8.55 7.64
N ILE A 102 -4.56 7.28 7.90
CA ILE A 102 -3.40 6.59 7.33
C ILE A 102 -3.92 5.62 6.28
N ILE A 103 -3.44 5.70 5.05
CA ILE A 103 -3.72 4.66 4.05
C ILE A 103 -2.62 3.62 4.14
N ASP A 104 -3.01 2.38 4.42
CA ASP A 104 -2.13 1.22 4.48
C ASP A 104 -2.44 0.24 3.36
N GLY A 105 -1.41 -0.37 2.80
CA GLY A 105 -1.59 -1.44 1.83
C GLY A 105 -0.37 -2.32 1.68
N ASP A 106 -0.64 -3.63 1.60
CA ASP A 106 0.35 -4.67 1.34
C ASP A 106 0.34 -5.12 -0.12
N SER A 107 1.48 -5.40 -0.70
CA SER A 107 1.60 -5.95 -2.06
C SER A 107 0.81 -5.13 -3.11
N ALA A 108 -0.19 -5.73 -3.76
CA ALA A 108 -1.12 -5.05 -4.67
C ALA A 108 -1.93 -3.97 -3.97
N GLY A 109 -2.26 -4.14 -2.69
CA GLY A 109 -2.89 -3.10 -1.87
C GLY A 109 -1.97 -1.89 -1.66
N GLY A 110 -0.67 -2.09 -1.58
CA GLY A 110 0.33 -1.01 -1.56
C GLY A 110 0.36 -0.22 -2.88
N ASN A 111 0.21 -0.91 -4.01
CA ASN A 111 0.00 -0.26 -5.31
C ASN A 111 -1.29 0.57 -5.32
N LEU A 112 -2.38 0.01 -4.80
CA LEU A 112 -3.67 0.68 -4.72
C LEU A 112 -3.62 1.90 -3.77
N ALA A 113 -2.89 1.81 -2.67
CA ALA A 113 -2.65 2.91 -1.73
C ALA A 113 -1.92 4.09 -2.40
N LEU A 114 -0.89 3.79 -3.21
CA LEU A 114 -0.20 4.79 -4.02
C LEU A 114 -1.12 5.41 -5.07
N ALA A 115 -1.93 4.59 -5.77
CA ALA A 115 -2.86 5.05 -6.77
C ALA A 115 -3.94 5.96 -6.17
N LEU A 116 -4.50 5.60 -5.02
CA LEU A 116 -5.49 6.42 -4.30
C LEU A 116 -4.87 7.75 -3.85
N THR A 117 -3.68 7.71 -3.23
CA THR A 117 -2.98 8.91 -2.78
C THR A 117 -2.66 9.83 -3.96
N ARG A 118 -2.19 9.29 -5.07
CA ARG A 118 -1.96 10.04 -6.31
C ARG A 118 -3.24 10.73 -6.79
N TYR A 119 -4.36 10.01 -6.84
CA TYR A 119 -5.63 10.58 -7.27
C TYR A 119 -6.05 11.75 -6.38
N LEU A 120 -5.95 11.60 -5.06
CA LEU A 120 -6.29 12.65 -4.10
C LEU A 120 -5.37 13.88 -4.22
N THR A 121 -4.09 13.68 -4.51
CA THR A 121 -3.14 14.79 -4.68
C THR A 121 -3.25 15.48 -6.03
N GLU A 122 -3.50 14.75 -7.12
CA GLU A 122 -3.64 15.31 -8.46
C GLU A 122 -4.96 16.09 -8.65
N TYR A 123 -6.03 15.65 -7.97
CA TYR A 123 -7.36 16.25 -8.12
C TYR A 123 -7.82 17.01 -6.88
N HIS A 124 -6.91 17.45 -6.02
CA HIS A 124 -7.19 18.13 -4.74
C HIS A 124 -8.13 19.35 -4.85
N ASP A 125 -8.15 20.05 -5.99
CA ASP A 125 -9.05 21.18 -6.25
C ASP A 125 -10.47 20.77 -6.69
N THR A 126 -10.76 19.45 -6.75
CA THR A 126 -12.07 18.96 -7.18
C THR A 126 -13.10 19.16 -6.05
N PRO A 127 -14.23 19.85 -6.29
CA PRO A 127 -15.26 20.05 -5.27
C PRO A 127 -15.73 18.73 -4.65
N ARG A 128 -15.77 18.68 -3.32
CA ARG A 128 -16.16 17.49 -2.52
C ARG A 128 -15.18 16.33 -2.52
N LEU A 129 -14.07 16.40 -3.23
CA LEU A 129 -12.99 15.44 -3.03
C LEU A 129 -12.26 15.82 -1.73
N PRO A 130 -12.09 14.89 -0.77
CA PRO A 130 -11.31 15.17 0.43
C PRO A 130 -9.84 15.43 0.08
N ASP A 131 -9.14 16.17 0.95
CA ASP A 131 -7.69 16.31 0.89
C ASP A 131 -6.99 14.94 0.99
N ALA A 132 -5.70 14.91 0.63
CA ALA A 132 -4.87 13.72 0.76
C ALA A 132 -4.73 13.28 2.24
N PRO A 133 -4.47 11.99 2.51
CA PRO A 133 -4.33 11.48 3.87
C PRO A 133 -3.13 12.09 4.60
N GLY A 134 -3.14 12.02 5.93
CA GLY A 134 -2.02 12.47 6.75
C GLY A 134 -0.77 11.59 6.56
N ALA A 135 -0.93 10.31 6.25
CA ALA A 135 0.18 9.39 6.09
C ALA A 135 -0.13 8.24 5.13
N LEU A 136 0.93 7.67 4.55
CA LEU A 136 0.91 6.49 3.69
C LEU A 136 1.85 5.42 4.25
N LEU A 137 1.33 4.21 4.47
CA LEU A 137 2.09 3.04 4.90
C LEU A 137 2.08 1.98 3.80
N LEU A 138 3.25 1.61 3.31
CA LEU A 138 3.42 0.68 2.20
C LEU A 138 4.20 -0.54 2.68
N LEU A 139 3.57 -1.71 2.60
CA LEU A 139 4.14 -2.98 3.06
C LEU A 139 4.41 -3.87 1.85
N SER A 140 5.69 -4.18 1.58
CA SER A 140 6.08 -4.99 0.42
C SER A 140 5.35 -4.62 -0.89
N PRO A 141 5.19 -3.34 -1.27
CA PRO A 141 4.26 -2.91 -2.30
C PRO A 141 4.67 -3.40 -3.71
N TRP A 142 3.69 -3.92 -4.48
CA TRP A 142 3.90 -4.30 -5.88
C TRP A 142 3.77 -3.08 -6.79
N VAL A 143 4.87 -2.44 -7.15
CA VAL A 143 4.91 -1.09 -7.74
C VAL A 143 5.45 -1.01 -9.17
N ASP A 144 5.72 -2.15 -9.79
CA ASP A 144 6.02 -2.31 -11.23
C ASP A 144 5.28 -3.53 -11.76
N LEU A 145 4.09 -3.31 -12.32
CA LEU A 145 3.29 -4.33 -12.97
C LEU A 145 3.76 -4.59 -14.41
N GLY A 146 4.71 -3.77 -14.90
CA GLY A 146 5.43 -3.96 -16.14
C GLY A 146 6.53 -5.02 -16.00
N ARG A 147 7.47 -4.97 -16.91
CA ARG A 147 8.57 -5.94 -16.98
C ARG A 147 9.94 -5.29 -16.76
N SER A 148 9.95 -4.06 -16.23
CA SER A 148 11.21 -3.31 -16.19
C SER A 148 12.21 -3.89 -15.19
N HIS A 149 11.74 -4.34 -14.02
CA HIS A 149 12.60 -4.98 -13.00
C HIS A 149 12.79 -6.47 -13.23
N SER A 150 11.80 -7.19 -13.77
CA SER A 150 11.92 -8.64 -14.03
C SER A 150 12.95 -8.99 -15.10
N LYS A 151 13.38 -8.01 -15.91
CA LYS A 151 14.42 -8.16 -16.93
C LYS A 151 15.85 -7.93 -16.40
N LEU A 152 15.99 -7.51 -15.13
CA LEU A 152 17.32 -7.30 -14.54
C LEU A 152 18.03 -8.65 -14.31
N PRO A 153 19.18 -8.93 -14.91
CA PRO A 153 19.80 -10.27 -14.90
C PRO A 153 20.13 -10.80 -13.50
N ASN A 154 20.45 -9.89 -12.55
CA ASN A 154 20.79 -10.21 -11.17
C ASN A 154 19.85 -9.50 -10.20
N GLY A 155 18.66 -9.16 -10.64
CA GLY A 155 17.66 -8.49 -9.82
C GLY A 155 17.02 -9.42 -8.79
N SER A 156 16.34 -8.84 -7.79
CA SER A 156 15.66 -9.58 -6.72
C SER A 156 14.63 -10.57 -7.25
N ALA A 157 13.95 -10.27 -8.36
CA ALA A 157 13.03 -11.19 -9.03
C ALA A 157 13.69 -12.53 -9.45
N VAL A 158 15.02 -12.56 -9.58
CA VAL A 158 15.82 -13.76 -9.90
C VAL A 158 16.50 -14.31 -8.64
N THR A 159 17.18 -13.45 -7.90
CA THR A 159 18.02 -13.87 -6.76
C THR A 159 17.21 -14.32 -5.55
N CYS A 160 16.05 -13.73 -5.31
CA CYS A 160 15.14 -14.09 -4.20
C CYS A 160 14.09 -15.14 -4.58
N ARG A 161 14.14 -15.68 -5.80
CA ARG A 161 13.16 -16.66 -6.28
C ARG A 161 13.08 -17.95 -5.46
N SER A 162 14.17 -18.34 -4.82
CA SER A 162 14.21 -19.54 -3.98
C SER A 162 13.84 -19.30 -2.51
N SER A 163 13.90 -18.06 -2.07
CA SER A 163 13.54 -17.67 -0.70
C SER A 163 12.08 -17.23 -0.57
N ASP A 164 11.54 -16.59 -1.60
CA ASP A 164 10.20 -16.03 -1.60
C ASP A 164 9.14 -17.02 -2.11
N TYR A 165 7.90 -16.87 -1.63
CA TYR A 165 6.76 -17.70 -2.05
C TYR A 165 6.02 -17.15 -3.28
N LEU A 166 6.37 -15.95 -3.72
CA LEU A 166 5.77 -15.35 -4.90
C LEU A 166 6.01 -16.22 -6.15
N PRO A 167 5.02 -16.29 -7.06
CA PRO A 167 5.20 -17.02 -8.29
C PRO A 167 6.29 -16.38 -9.17
N SER A 168 6.87 -17.17 -10.05
CA SER A 168 7.76 -16.64 -11.11
C SER A 168 7.02 -15.66 -12.01
N GLU A 169 7.76 -14.94 -12.87
CA GLU A 169 7.20 -13.96 -13.82
C GLU A 169 5.97 -14.48 -14.60
N SER A 170 5.97 -15.74 -15.01
CA SER A 170 4.82 -16.36 -15.67
C SER A 170 3.57 -16.40 -14.78
N GLY A 171 3.72 -16.52 -13.47
CA GLY A 171 2.62 -16.49 -12.51
C GLY A 171 2.00 -15.11 -12.32
N PHE A 172 2.76 -14.05 -12.61
CA PHE A 172 2.24 -12.68 -12.61
C PHE A 172 1.53 -12.28 -13.91
N ALA A 173 1.67 -13.05 -15.00
CA ALA A 173 1.07 -12.68 -16.27
C ALA A 173 -0.45 -12.56 -16.21
N TYR A 174 -1.13 -13.49 -15.53
CA TYR A 174 -2.59 -13.45 -15.40
C TYR A 174 -3.08 -12.24 -14.56
N PRO A 175 -2.56 -11.99 -13.34
CA PRO A 175 -2.95 -10.82 -12.55
C PRO A 175 -2.79 -9.50 -13.32
N VAL A 176 -1.65 -9.32 -14.00
CA VAL A 176 -1.39 -8.11 -14.78
C VAL A 176 -2.43 -7.94 -15.89
N VAL A 177 -2.67 -8.98 -16.70
CA VAL A 177 -3.67 -8.91 -17.79
C VAL A 177 -5.08 -8.67 -17.25
N ALA A 178 -5.45 -9.29 -16.14
CA ALA A 178 -6.76 -9.09 -15.51
C ALA A 178 -6.93 -7.64 -15.01
N PHE A 179 -5.90 -7.10 -14.36
CA PHE A 179 -5.95 -5.77 -13.79
C PHE A 179 -5.91 -4.66 -14.84
N ILE A 180 -5.01 -4.73 -15.82
CA ILE A 180 -4.91 -3.71 -16.87
C ILE A 180 -6.09 -3.77 -17.85
N GLY A 181 -6.67 -4.95 -18.10
CA GLY A 181 -7.85 -5.14 -18.94
C GLY A 181 -7.76 -4.46 -20.32
N PRO A 182 -8.71 -3.58 -20.66
CA PRO A 182 -8.76 -2.95 -21.99
C PRO A 182 -7.66 -1.90 -22.24
N HIS A 183 -6.90 -1.49 -21.22
CA HIS A 183 -5.83 -0.51 -21.38
C HIS A 183 -4.61 -1.06 -22.13
N GLY A 184 -4.51 -2.40 -22.22
CA GLY A 184 -3.43 -3.06 -22.93
C GLY A 184 -2.09 -3.10 -22.18
N PRO A 185 -1.13 -3.91 -22.66
CA PRO A 185 0.12 -4.16 -21.94
C PRO A 185 1.02 -2.91 -21.79
N GLU A 186 0.88 -1.92 -22.66
CA GLU A 186 1.62 -0.67 -22.57
C GLU A 186 1.26 0.11 -21.29
N ALA A 187 0.01 0.02 -20.83
CA ALA A 187 -0.40 0.67 -19.59
C ALA A 187 0.38 0.17 -18.36
N ALA A 188 0.80 -1.10 -18.34
CA ALA A 188 1.65 -1.62 -17.29
C ALA A 188 3.06 -1.00 -17.26
N GLU A 189 3.53 -0.44 -18.39
CA GLU A 189 4.87 0.17 -18.50
C GLU A 189 4.83 1.69 -18.35
N THR A 190 3.72 2.34 -18.67
CA THR A 190 3.65 3.80 -18.87
C THR A 190 2.61 4.52 -18.01
N ASN A 191 1.76 3.80 -17.26
CA ASN A 191 0.75 4.43 -16.43
C ASN A 191 1.24 4.61 -14.98
N PRO A 192 1.34 5.86 -14.46
CA PRO A 192 1.84 6.14 -13.11
C PRO A 192 0.93 5.60 -11.98
N TYR A 193 -0.32 5.32 -12.26
CA TYR A 193 -1.26 4.69 -11.32
C TYR A 193 -1.05 3.16 -11.24
N ILE A 194 -0.44 2.56 -12.27
CA ILE A 194 -0.25 1.11 -12.37
C ILE A 194 1.16 0.72 -11.96
N SER A 195 2.18 1.42 -12.50
CA SER A 195 3.58 1.08 -12.26
C SER A 195 4.41 2.31 -11.83
N PRO A 196 4.17 2.83 -10.62
CA PRO A 196 4.87 4.03 -10.13
C PRO A 196 6.39 3.86 -10.01
N ALA A 197 6.89 2.63 -9.93
CA ALA A 197 8.33 2.35 -9.89
C ALA A 197 8.92 1.93 -11.23
N SER A 198 8.17 1.88 -12.32
CA SER A 198 8.69 1.48 -13.63
C SER A 198 10.00 2.20 -13.99
N LEU A 199 10.95 1.45 -14.55
CA LEU A 199 12.21 1.95 -15.08
C LEU A 199 12.08 2.48 -16.52
N ASN A 200 10.86 2.50 -17.08
CA ASN A 200 10.62 3.05 -18.41
C ASN A 200 11.00 4.54 -18.42
N PRO A 201 11.98 4.96 -19.25
CA PRO A 201 12.43 6.35 -19.26
C PRO A 201 11.38 7.34 -19.76
N GLY A 202 10.35 6.85 -20.48
CA GLY A 202 9.22 7.66 -20.92
C GLY A 202 8.20 7.95 -19.82
N LEU A 203 8.28 7.25 -18.67
CA LEU A 203 7.36 7.45 -17.54
C LEU A 203 7.95 8.43 -16.53
N VAL A 204 7.48 9.67 -16.57
CA VAL A 204 7.80 10.69 -15.56
C VAL A 204 6.78 10.63 -14.43
N ILE A 205 7.29 10.47 -13.21
CA ILE A 205 6.47 10.39 -11.99
C ILE A 205 6.91 11.48 -11.02
N ASP A 206 5.95 12.15 -10.41
CA ASP A 206 6.12 13.15 -9.38
C ASP A 206 5.44 12.71 -8.08
N PHE A 207 6.14 12.82 -6.94
CA PHE A 207 5.64 12.51 -5.61
C PHE A 207 5.60 13.73 -4.68
N LYS A 208 5.93 14.94 -5.17
CA LYS A 208 6.12 16.14 -4.34
C LYS A 208 4.96 16.48 -3.39
N ASN A 209 3.73 16.17 -3.79
CA ASN A 209 2.54 16.46 -2.99
C ASN A 209 2.06 15.26 -2.15
N PHE A 210 2.82 14.16 -2.13
CA PHE A 210 2.48 13.01 -1.31
C PHE A 210 2.67 13.32 0.18
N PRO A 211 1.86 12.69 1.06
CA PRO A 211 2.01 12.81 2.50
C PRO A 211 3.30 12.15 2.98
N ARG A 212 3.56 12.25 4.29
CA ARG A 212 4.60 11.46 4.91
C ARG A 212 4.36 9.97 4.63
N THR A 213 5.42 9.26 4.27
CA THR A 213 5.31 7.87 3.79
C THR A 213 6.31 6.98 4.50
N PHE A 214 5.84 5.83 4.99
CA PHE A 214 6.71 4.76 5.47
C PHE A 214 6.64 3.58 4.50
N ILE A 215 7.78 3.20 3.95
CA ILE A 215 7.93 2.06 3.05
C ILE A 215 8.65 0.94 3.80
N VAL A 216 8.02 -0.22 3.85
CA VAL A 216 8.61 -1.47 4.37
C VAL A 216 8.85 -2.43 3.21
N SER A 217 10.04 -3.00 3.17
CA SER A 217 10.37 -4.12 2.29
C SER A 217 11.02 -5.26 3.08
N ALA A 218 11.13 -6.41 2.46
CA ALA A 218 11.85 -7.57 2.94
C ALA A 218 13.11 -7.80 2.08
N ASP A 219 14.27 -8.13 2.67
CA ASP A 219 15.51 -8.25 1.89
C ASP A 219 15.61 -9.55 1.07
N ALA A 220 14.76 -10.54 1.39
CA ALA A 220 14.66 -11.80 0.66
C ALA A 220 13.40 -11.92 -0.23
N GLU A 221 12.71 -10.78 -0.53
CA GLU A 221 11.53 -10.78 -1.40
C GLU A 221 11.84 -10.47 -2.86
N MET A 222 11.06 -11.05 -3.77
CA MET A 222 11.21 -10.87 -5.22
C MET A 222 10.91 -9.43 -5.68
N LEU A 223 10.15 -8.65 -4.93
CA LEU A 223 9.77 -7.28 -5.27
C LEU A 223 10.76 -6.22 -4.78
N LEU A 224 11.84 -6.60 -4.09
CA LEU A 224 12.78 -5.70 -3.43
C LEU A 224 13.32 -4.60 -4.36
N ASP A 225 13.75 -4.91 -5.57
CA ASP A 225 14.34 -3.92 -6.48
C ASP A 225 13.34 -2.86 -6.93
N GLN A 226 12.09 -3.23 -7.18
CA GLN A 226 11.06 -2.25 -7.53
C GLN A 226 10.67 -1.38 -6.33
N ILE A 227 10.71 -1.93 -5.10
CA ILE A 227 10.45 -1.17 -3.87
C ILE A 227 11.59 -0.19 -3.61
N ARG A 228 12.85 -0.60 -3.79
CA ARG A 228 14.01 0.29 -3.71
C ARG A 228 13.95 1.40 -4.76
N THR A 229 13.49 1.09 -5.99
CA THR A 229 13.26 2.10 -7.03
C THR A 229 12.18 3.10 -6.64
N LEU A 230 11.08 2.65 -6.05
CA LEU A 230 10.04 3.53 -5.50
C LEU A 230 10.62 4.45 -4.41
N ARG A 231 11.33 3.87 -3.43
CA ARG A 231 12.02 4.61 -2.38
C ARG A 231 12.90 5.72 -2.95
N ASP A 232 13.75 5.40 -3.91
CA ASP A 232 14.70 6.35 -4.49
C ASP A 232 13.99 7.50 -5.23
N LYS A 233 12.91 7.19 -5.95
CA LYS A 233 12.06 8.20 -6.57
C LYS A 233 11.39 9.10 -5.54
N MET A 234 10.85 8.53 -4.46
CA MET A 234 10.22 9.28 -3.40
C MET A 234 11.23 10.09 -2.57
N PHE A 235 12.41 9.55 -2.28
CA PHE A 235 13.50 10.30 -1.61
C PHE A 235 13.93 11.51 -2.42
N LYS A 236 14.02 11.40 -3.74
CA LYS A 236 14.35 12.52 -4.62
C LYS A 236 13.35 13.67 -4.50
N ASP A 237 12.07 13.39 -4.40
CA ASP A 237 11.02 14.39 -4.43
C ASP A 237 10.65 14.91 -3.02
N LEU A 238 10.75 14.06 -2.00
CA LEU A 238 10.23 14.30 -0.65
C LEU A 238 11.33 14.34 0.42
N GLY A 239 12.53 13.82 0.14
CA GLY A 239 13.61 13.66 1.10
C GLY A 239 13.39 12.49 2.09
N GLU A 240 14.49 11.99 2.65
CA GLU A 240 14.48 10.97 3.71
C GLU A 240 14.20 11.60 5.07
N GLY A 241 13.23 11.05 5.83
CA GLY A 241 12.85 11.54 7.15
C GLY A 241 11.47 11.06 7.59
N ASN A 242 11.00 11.57 8.73
CA ASN A 242 9.70 11.21 9.29
C ASN A 242 8.57 12.19 8.93
N GLY A 243 8.92 13.36 8.37
CA GLY A 243 7.96 14.39 7.95
C GLY A 243 7.25 15.11 9.08
N LEU A 244 7.87 15.20 10.27
CA LEU A 244 7.28 15.77 11.48
C LEU A 244 7.57 17.26 11.65
N SER A 245 8.67 17.73 11.06
CA SER A 245 9.11 19.13 11.18
C SER A 245 9.32 19.78 9.81
N ASN A 246 9.20 21.10 9.76
CA ASN A 246 9.49 21.86 8.54
C ASN A 246 10.94 21.68 8.11
N GLY A 247 11.12 21.26 6.85
CA GLY A 247 12.45 21.01 6.26
C GLY A 247 12.98 19.60 6.46
N GLU A 248 12.31 18.76 7.23
CA GLU A 248 12.58 17.34 7.30
C GLU A 248 12.02 16.62 6.07
N GLY A 249 12.75 15.59 5.58
CA GLY A 249 12.23 14.70 4.55
C GLY A 249 11.03 13.89 5.05
N LYS A 250 10.19 13.45 4.12
CA LYS A 250 8.90 12.83 4.44
C LYS A 250 8.86 11.32 4.23
N VAL A 251 9.96 10.70 3.82
CA VAL A 251 9.95 9.27 3.49
C VAL A 251 10.88 8.52 4.42
N ARG A 252 10.32 7.58 5.17
CA ARG A 252 11.06 6.60 5.95
C ARG A 252 11.06 5.26 5.22
N TYR A 253 12.21 4.60 5.18
CA TYR A 253 12.38 3.29 4.59
C TYR A 253 12.90 2.29 5.62
N PHE A 254 12.28 1.12 5.68
CA PHE A 254 12.69 0.02 6.54
C PHE A 254 12.77 -1.27 5.70
N GLU A 255 13.96 -1.85 5.61
CA GLU A 255 14.21 -3.12 4.95
C GLU A 255 14.43 -4.18 6.02
N ALA A 256 13.47 -5.10 6.17
CA ALA A 256 13.51 -6.15 7.17
C ALA A 256 14.50 -7.24 6.76
N PRO A 257 15.53 -7.55 7.59
CA PRO A 257 16.51 -8.58 7.25
C PRO A 257 15.88 -9.97 7.32
N ASP A 258 16.33 -10.90 6.47
CA ASP A 258 15.89 -12.30 6.40
C ASP A 258 14.38 -12.48 6.23
N ALA A 259 13.68 -11.44 5.77
CA ALA A 259 12.23 -11.44 5.59
C ALA A 259 11.85 -11.69 4.12
N ILE A 260 10.67 -12.30 3.93
CA ILE A 260 10.08 -12.57 2.62
C ILE A 260 8.88 -11.65 2.37
N HIS A 261 8.33 -11.67 1.17
CA HIS A 261 7.17 -10.86 0.77
C HIS A 261 6.02 -10.97 1.79
N ASP A 262 5.44 -9.83 2.18
CA ASP A 262 4.33 -9.73 3.14
C ASP A 262 4.55 -10.50 4.45
N PHE A 263 5.78 -10.55 4.95
CA PHE A 263 6.14 -11.33 6.14
C PHE A 263 5.29 -11.03 7.38
N LEU A 264 4.66 -9.88 7.46
CA LEU A 264 3.77 -9.48 8.56
C LEU A 264 2.50 -10.36 8.66
N ILE A 265 2.13 -11.06 7.58
CA ILE A 265 0.99 -12.01 7.61
C ILE A 265 1.33 -13.33 8.27
N PHE A 266 2.62 -13.62 8.49
CA PHE A 266 3.09 -14.91 8.99
C PHE A 266 3.45 -14.86 10.48
N PRO A 267 2.69 -15.54 11.37
CA PRO A 267 2.96 -15.53 12.81
C PRO A 267 4.35 -16.05 13.21
N TRP A 268 4.94 -16.88 12.36
CA TRP A 268 6.25 -17.50 12.59
C TRP A 268 7.44 -16.58 12.18
N HIS A 269 7.18 -15.49 11.47
CA HIS A 269 8.24 -14.60 10.97
C HIS A 269 8.68 -13.63 12.06
N GLN A 270 9.42 -14.15 13.02
CA GLN A 270 9.90 -13.42 14.19
C GLN A 270 11.43 -13.55 14.29
N PRO A 271 12.14 -12.49 14.68
CA PRO A 271 11.64 -11.23 15.28
C PRO A 271 11.27 -10.12 14.29
N GLU A 272 11.39 -10.34 12.97
CA GLU A 272 11.27 -9.34 11.91
C GLU A 272 9.92 -8.62 11.97
N ALA A 273 8.82 -9.37 12.07
CA ALA A 273 7.47 -8.80 12.14
C ALA A 273 7.29 -7.91 13.39
N LYS A 274 7.81 -8.34 14.55
CA LYS A 274 7.74 -7.53 15.78
C LYS A 274 8.53 -6.22 15.66
N ASN A 275 9.76 -6.30 15.13
CA ASN A 275 10.62 -5.13 14.97
C ASN A 275 10.03 -4.12 13.98
N THR A 276 9.44 -4.61 12.90
CA THR A 276 8.76 -3.78 11.90
C THR A 276 7.53 -3.09 12.48
N LEU A 277 6.67 -3.82 13.21
CA LEU A 277 5.49 -3.24 13.85
C LEU A 277 5.88 -2.19 14.91
N LEU A 278 6.99 -2.40 15.64
CA LEU A 278 7.52 -1.40 16.56
C LEU A 278 7.98 -0.14 15.82
N ALA A 279 8.74 -0.29 14.73
CA ALA A 279 9.21 0.84 13.93
C ALA A 279 8.05 1.64 13.30
N ILE A 280 6.98 0.94 12.87
CA ILE A 280 5.75 1.57 12.36
C ILE A 280 5.02 2.33 13.47
N SER A 281 4.87 1.72 14.66
CA SER A 281 4.22 2.35 15.81
C SER A 281 4.96 3.62 16.24
N GLU A 282 6.28 3.55 16.40
CA GLU A 282 7.12 4.70 16.71
C GLU A 282 6.97 5.83 15.67
N TRP A 283 6.82 5.47 14.39
CA TRP A 283 6.65 6.45 13.32
C TRP A 283 5.26 7.08 13.33
N ILE A 284 4.19 6.30 13.57
CA ILE A 284 2.81 6.81 13.59
C ILE A 284 2.57 7.67 14.83
N ASP A 285 3.02 7.21 16.00
CA ASP A 285 2.76 7.86 17.30
C ASP A 285 3.76 8.98 17.63
N ALA A 286 4.76 9.23 16.76
CA ALA A 286 5.76 10.29 16.95
C ALA A 286 5.19 11.73 16.87
N ASP A 287 3.95 11.88 16.42
CA ASP A 287 3.26 13.18 16.31
C ASP A 287 2.59 13.61 17.63
N GLU A 288 2.66 12.77 18.67
CA GLU A 288 2.10 13.03 20.01
C GLU A 288 3.23 13.47 20.96
#